data_0c23cb0ff15485105d63661b4c3a6a6c
#
_entry.id   0c23cb0ff15485105d63661b4c3a6a6c
#
_cell.length_a   1.000
_cell.length_b   1.000
_cell.length_c   1.000
_cell.angle_alpha   90.00
_cell.angle_beta   90.00
_cell.angle_gamma   90.00
#
_symmetry.space_group_name_H-M   'P 1'
#
loop_
_entity.id
_entity.type
_entity.pdbx_description
1 polymer ?
#
loop_
_entity_poly.entity_id
_entity_poly.type
_entity_poly.pdbx_seq_one_letter_code
_entity_poly.pdbx_strand_id
1 'polypeptide(L)'
;MNKIFIFFVYIIFITGCSFNKNSKFWTDSKSIPKETELNYQEIFVEEKKLENELNANITINLNNLFNKDLKIRNYFNNDGRLNYNGVLKKSSRYKFSKIKDFYQFEPNISFNNKNIIFFDNKGSVLKFDEKSKLIWKKNYYSKSERKSKPILQFANDNKTLIVADNIAKYFALNINTGELLWSKNNLAPFNSQIKIYRDKFFVIDFSNTLRCFSLKNGNELWNIQTENLLIRSKKKLSMVIVNDLLYFKNSIGDISAVDIKKGELLWQLPTQSSLIYEAAFSLETSDLITDGNTLFFSNNKNQFFSIDLGSGSFNWENKVNSNLRPSLVGNYIFTISLEGYLIVIEKNTGNIIRVTDIFKDYKKKKREKIKPIGFVIGTNNIYLTTNHGRIMVIDTRSGRTKSILKLDNEKLSRPFVLDKYLYVVKDNAIIRLD
;
A
#
# COMPACT_ATOMS: atom_id res chain seq x y z
N MET A 1 15.01 -71.56 8.53
CA MET A 1 13.70 -71.49 9.21
C MET A 1 13.31 -70.08 9.63
N ASN A 2 14.17 -69.07 9.62
CA ASN A 2 13.86 -67.77 10.19
C ASN A 2 13.25 -66.69 9.23
N LYS A 3 13.30 -66.89 7.92
CA LYS A 3 12.76 -65.91 6.98
C LYS A 3 11.24 -66.02 6.75
N ILE A 4 10.69 -67.21 6.89
CA ILE A 4 9.24 -67.46 6.75
C ILE A 4 8.48 -66.95 7.99
N PHE A 5 9.11 -67.06 9.15
CA PHE A 5 8.49 -66.54 10.40
C PHE A 5 8.40 -65.01 10.46
N ILE A 6 9.40 -64.33 9.93
CA ILE A 6 9.39 -62.85 9.81
C ILE A 6 8.35 -62.38 8.80
N PHE A 7 8.14 -63.12 7.73
CA PHE A 7 7.11 -62.79 6.73
C PHE A 7 5.70 -62.99 7.28
N PHE A 8 5.48 -64.00 8.15
CA PHE A 8 4.19 -64.20 8.82
C PHE A 8 3.89 -63.13 9.88
N VAL A 9 4.89 -62.64 10.59
CA VAL A 9 4.74 -61.54 11.56
C VAL A 9 4.41 -60.21 10.84
N TYR A 10 4.98 -59.97 9.63
CA TYR A 10 4.69 -58.78 8.84
C TYR A 10 3.27 -58.77 8.27
N ILE A 11 2.69 -59.92 7.93
CA ILE A 11 1.32 -60.07 7.45
C ILE A 11 0.30 -59.79 8.57
N ILE A 12 0.62 -60.10 9.83
CA ILE A 12 -0.27 -59.86 10.96
C ILE A 12 -0.40 -58.35 11.28
N PHE A 13 0.62 -57.53 10.94
CA PHE A 13 0.57 -56.09 11.13
C PHE A 13 -0.22 -55.33 10.02
N ILE A 14 -0.45 -55.94 8.87
CA ILE A 14 -1.16 -55.31 7.76
C ILE A 14 -2.69 -55.53 7.83
N THR A 15 -3.15 -56.51 8.61
CA THR A 15 -4.59 -56.83 8.73
C THR A 15 -5.29 -56.11 9.88
N GLY A 16 -4.63 -55.16 10.57
CA GLY A 16 -5.11 -54.45 11.75
C GLY A 16 -5.95 -53.19 11.51
N CYS A 17 -6.33 -52.83 10.26
CA CYS A 17 -7.28 -51.74 10.03
C CYS A 17 -8.67 -52.34 9.73
N SER A 18 -9.40 -52.67 10.74
CA SER A 18 -10.80 -53.04 10.65
C SER A 18 -11.65 -51.78 10.38
N PHE A 19 -11.93 -51.55 9.09
CA PHE A 19 -13.06 -50.69 8.69
C PHE A 19 -14.39 -51.47 8.85
N ASN A 20 -14.66 -51.98 10.04
CA ASN A 20 -15.91 -52.65 10.27
C ASN A 20 -16.91 -51.59 10.84
N LYS A 21 -18.07 -51.43 10.19
CA LYS A 21 -19.17 -50.57 10.59
C LYS A 21 -19.69 -50.80 12.02
N ASN A 22 -19.22 -51.84 12.71
CA ASN A 22 -19.59 -52.20 14.07
C ASN A 22 -18.50 -51.95 15.11
N SER A 23 -17.42 -51.24 14.78
CA SER A 23 -16.42 -50.90 15.80
C SER A 23 -16.99 -49.80 16.73
N LYS A 24 -17.21 -50.15 17.98
CA LYS A 24 -17.72 -49.23 19.03
C LYS A 24 -16.81 -48.01 19.28
N PHE A 25 -15.67 -47.90 18.63
CA PHE A 25 -14.76 -46.76 18.76
C PHE A 25 -15.27 -45.49 18.07
N TRP A 26 -16.24 -45.62 17.14
CA TRP A 26 -16.82 -44.52 16.38
C TRP A 26 -18.34 -44.39 16.52
N THR A 27 -18.98 -45.21 17.35
CA THR A 27 -20.45 -45.29 17.46
C THR A 27 -21.03 -45.12 18.87
N ASP A 28 -20.27 -44.60 19.80
CA ASP A 28 -20.92 -43.99 21.00
C ASP A 28 -21.32 -42.54 20.70
N SER A 29 -22.00 -42.33 19.61
CA SER A 29 -22.90 -41.20 19.52
C SER A 29 -24.16 -41.55 20.33
N LYS A 30 -24.22 -41.15 21.59
CA LYS A 30 -25.50 -40.81 22.18
C LYS A 30 -26.22 -40.01 21.13
N SER A 31 -27.42 -40.47 20.73
CA SER A 31 -28.34 -39.72 19.91
C SER A 31 -28.42 -38.31 20.51
N ILE A 32 -27.70 -37.36 19.91
CA ILE A 32 -27.94 -35.95 20.18
C ILE A 32 -29.41 -35.76 19.82
N PRO A 33 -30.28 -35.29 20.74
CA PRO A 33 -31.64 -34.92 20.40
C PRO A 33 -31.52 -34.03 19.15
N LYS A 34 -32.40 -34.23 18.16
CA LYS A 34 -32.58 -33.26 17.07
C LYS A 34 -32.86 -31.93 17.73
N GLU A 35 -31.79 -31.20 18.03
CA GLU A 35 -31.92 -29.81 18.41
C GLU A 35 -32.58 -29.09 17.24
N THR A 36 -33.73 -28.53 17.58
CA THR A 36 -34.35 -27.41 16.88
C THR A 36 -33.33 -26.70 15.99
N GLU A 37 -33.69 -26.54 14.73
CA GLU A 37 -32.97 -25.67 13.78
C GLU A 37 -32.57 -24.41 14.54
N LEU A 38 -31.33 -24.38 15.01
CA LEU A 38 -30.70 -23.15 15.43
C LEU A 38 -30.69 -22.29 14.16
N ASN A 39 -31.57 -21.31 14.10
CA ASN A 39 -31.50 -20.23 13.17
C ASN A 39 -30.11 -19.63 13.36
N TYR A 40 -29.13 -20.09 12.56
CA TYR A 40 -27.93 -19.38 12.36
C TYR A 40 -28.33 -18.09 11.64
N GLN A 41 -28.66 -17.06 12.40
CA GLN A 41 -28.63 -15.72 11.86
C GLN A 41 -27.22 -15.54 11.34
N GLU A 42 -27.10 -15.35 10.05
CA GLU A 42 -25.86 -14.92 9.42
C GLU A 42 -25.36 -13.70 10.20
N ILE A 43 -24.43 -13.92 11.13
CA ILE A 43 -23.75 -12.84 11.89
C ILE A 43 -22.88 -12.01 10.93
N PHE A 44 -22.63 -12.52 9.73
CA PHE A 44 -21.97 -11.80 8.65
C PHE A 44 -23.00 -11.13 7.74
N VAL A 45 -23.62 -10.08 8.24
CA VAL A 45 -24.28 -9.12 7.34
C VAL A 45 -23.15 -8.56 6.45
N GLU A 46 -23.11 -8.97 5.18
CA GLU A 46 -22.26 -8.30 4.19
C GLU A 46 -22.64 -6.82 4.24
N GLU A 47 -21.80 -6.01 4.86
CA GLU A 47 -22.09 -4.59 5.01
C GLU A 47 -22.26 -3.99 3.62
N LYS A 48 -23.43 -3.40 3.35
CA LYS A 48 -23.74 -2.79 2.06
C LYS A 48 -22.66 -1.78 1.71
N LYS A 49 -21.91 -2.07 0.65
CA LYS A 49 -20.95 -1.14 0.05
C LYS A 49 -21.71 0.05 -0.51
N LEU A 50 -21.02 1.18 -0.58
CA LEU A 50 -21.58 2.40 -1.14
C LEU A 50 -21.71 2.23 -2.67
N GLU A 51 -22.91 1.99 -3.18
CA GLU A 51 -23.18 1.65 -4.59
C GLU A 51 -24.02 2.70 -5.31
N ASN A 52 -24.38 3.81 -4.63
CA ASN A 52 -25.22 4.86 -5.17
C ASN A 52 -24.53 6.23 -5.13
N GLU A 53 -24.89 7.10 -6.08
CA GLU A 53 -24.52 8.52 -6.01
C GLU A 53 -25.25 9.20 -4.85
N LEU A 54 -24.55 10.11 -4.17
CA LEU A 54 -25.09 10.98 -3.13
C LEU A 54 -24.72 12.43 -3.46
N ASN A 55 -25.70 13.32 -3.47
CA ASN A 55 -25.48 14.75 -3.70
C ASN A 55 -24.60 15.03 -4.95
N ALA A 56 -24.76 14.26 -6.01
CA ALA A 56 -23.90 14.28 -7.18
C ALA A 56 -23.87 15.65 -7.91
N ASN A 57 -24.83 16.52 -7.66
CA ASN A 57 -24.90 17.87 -8.24
C ASN A 57 -24.20 18.94 -7.38
N ILE A 58 -23.76 18.62 -6.16
CA ILE A 58 -23.03 19.55 -5.33
C ILE A 58 -21.64 19.81 -5.94
N THR A 59 -21.29 21.07 -6.11
CA THR A 59 -19.96 21.48 -6.57
C THR A 59 -19.02 21.70 -5.38
N ILE A 60 -17.85 21.07 -5.42
CA ILE A 60 -16.81 21.28 -4.41
C ILE A 60 -15.87 22.39 -4.87
N ASN A 61 -15.81 23.46 -4.10
CA ASN A 61 -14.95 24.59 -4.42
C ASN A 61 -13.64 24.51 -3.60
N LEU A 62 -12.52 24.38 -4.28
CA LEU A 62 -11.20 24.24 -3.68
C LEU A 62 -10.37 25.54 -3.82
N ASN A 63 -10.99 26.71 -3.69
CA ASN A 63 -10.33 28.01 -3.91
C ASN A 63 -8.95 28.08 -3.26
N ASN A 64 -7.92 28.34 -4.07
CA ASN A 64 -6.53 28.64 -3.69
C ASN A 64 -5.83 27.70 -2.69
N LEU A 65 -6.40 26.52 -2.45
CA LEU A 65 -5.84 25.50 -1.55
C LEU A 65 -4.83 24.60 -2.31
N PHE A 66 -3.63 25.11 -2.58
CA PHE A 66 -2.54 24.33 -3.15
C PHE A 66 -1.55 23.94 -2.06
N ASN A 67 -1.06 22.72 -2.10
CA ASN A 67 0.15 22.38 -1.37
C ASN A 67 1.33 23.05 -2.08
N LYS A 68 2.04 23.93 -1.38
CA LYS A 68 3.25 24.56 -1.90
C LYS A 68 4.27 23.47 -2.22
N ASP A 69 4.74 23.49 -3.47
CA ASP A 69 5.85 22.71 -4.04
C ASP A 69 6.15 21.38 -3.34
N LEU A 70 5.37 20.37 -3.71
CA LEU A 70 5.67 19.00 -3.31
C LEU A 70 6.90 18.50 -4.08
N LYS A 71 8.07 18.86 -3.59
CA LYS A 71 9.19 17.93 -3.69
C LYS A 71 8.73 16.69 -2.96
N ILE A 72 8.59 15.56 -3.66
CA ILE A 72 8.25 14.28 -3.03
C ILE A 72 9.42 13.95 -2.09
N ARG A 73 9.29 14.41 -0.86
CA ARG A 73 10.22 14.13 0.22
C ARG A 73 9.68 12.93 0.98
N ASN A 74 10.57 12.12 1.51
CA ASN A 74 10.24 10.89 2.20
C ASN A 74 9.37 11.05 3.45
N TYR A 75 9.17 12.29 3.93
CA TYR A 75 8.37 12.61 5.11
C TYR A 75 7.07 13.35 4.79
N PHE A 76 6.68 13.49 3.50
CA PHE A 76 5.38 14.04 3.19
C PHE A 76 4.27 13.08 3.61
N ASN A 77 3.36 13.63 4.38
CA ASN A 77 2.30 12.91 5.04
C ASN A 77 0.95 13.07 4.30
N ASN A 78 0.89 13.90 3.27
CA ASN A 78 -0.29 14.12 2.43
C ASN A 78 0.13 14.68 1.06
N ASP A 79 -0.47 14.20 -0.02
CA ASP A 79 -0.22 14.74 -1.36
C ASP A 79 -0.97 16.05 -1.60
N GLY A 80 -2.19 16.19 -1.07
CA GLY A 80 -3.02 17.37 -1.20
C GLY A 80 -3.38 17.71 -2.65
N ARG A 81 -3.63 19.00 -2.92
CA ARG A 81 -3.87 19.53 -4.24
C ARG A 81 -2.58 20.06 -4.86
N LEU A 82 -2.20 19.52 -6.01
CA LEU A 82 -0.96 19.78 -6.70
C LEU A 82 -1.14 20.84 -7.80
N ASN A 83 -0.10 21.62 -8.05
CA ASN A 83 -0.12 22.58 -9.15
C ASN A 83 0.17 21.87 -10.48
N TYR A 84 -0.82 21.11 -10.95
CA TYR A 84 -0.79 20.39 -12.22
C TYR A 84 -2.12 20.51 -12.94
N ASN A 85 -2.08 20.89 -14.21
CA ASN A 85 -3.25 21.00 -15.08
C ASN A 85 -2.89 20.61 -16.54
N GLY A 86 -2.05 19.59 -16.70
CA GLY A 86 -1.57 19.15 -18.01
C GLY A 86 -2.66 18.50 -18.86
N VAL A 87 -2.43 18.47 -20.15
CA VAL A 87 -3.30 17.86 -21.16
C VAL A 87 -2.99 16.39 -21.40
N LEU A 88 -2.10 15.79 -20.60
CA LEU A 88 -1.66 14.41 -20.67
C LEU A 88 -0.97 14.01 -21.98
N LYS A 89 -0.30 14.96 -22.64
CA LYS A 89 0.52 14.66 -23.81
C LYS A 89 1.81 13.95 -23.36
N LYS A 90 2.11 12.81 -23.97
CA LYS A 90 3.31 12.06 -23.68
C LYS A 90 4.56 12.84 -24.08
N SER A 91 5.40 13.20 -23.12
CA SER A 91 6.59 14.02 -23.34
C SER A 91 7.91 13.26 -23.24
N SER A 92 7.99 12.23 -22.39
CA SER A 92 9.21 11.42 -22.23
C SER A 92 8.92 9.99 -21.78
N ARG A 93 9.88 9.10 -22.03
CA ARG A 93 9.83 7.71 -21.60
C ARG A 93 11.19 7.26 -21.04
N TYR A 94 11.22 6.90 -19.77
CA TYR A 94 12.39 6.42 -19.04
C TYR A 94 12.37 4.88 -19.07
N LYS A 95 13.20 4.26 -19.90
CA LYS A 95 13.17 2.82 -20.16
C LYS A 95 14.05 2.04 -19.18
N PHE A 96 13.56 0.90 -18.72
CA PHE A 96 14.29 -0.10 -17.93
C PHE A 96 13.87 -1.51 -18.33
N SER A 97 14.61 -2.54 -17.88
CA SER A 97 14.23 -3.92 -18.18
C SER A 97 12.93 -4.29 -17.48
N LYS A 98 12.05 -4.96 -18.24
CA LYS A 98 10.69 -5.32 -17.81
C LYS A 98 10.69 -6.01 -16.44
N ILE A 99 9.98 -5.42 -15.49
CA ILE A 99 9.76 -5.98 -14.17
C ILE A 99 8.68 -7.05 -14.29
N LYS A 100 9.02 -8.27 -13.96
CA LYS A 100 8.05 -9.36 -13.89
C LYS A 100 7.12 -9.16 -12.70
N ASP A 101 5.90 -9.64 -12.82
CA ASP A 101 4.90 -9.57 -11.74
C ASP A 101 4.60 -8.14 -11.23
N PHE A 102 4.78 -7.14 -12.12
CA PHE A 102 4.54 -5.72 -11.82
C PHE A 102 3.14 -5.46 -11.23
N TYR A 103 2.17 -6.29 -11.56
CA TYR A 103 0.80 -6.17 -11.06
C TYR A 103 0.67 -6.44 -9.54
N GLN A 104 1.67 -7.11 -8.92
CA GLN A 104 1.61 -7.53 -7.52
C GLN A 104 2.09 -6.46 -6.53
N PHE A 105 2.72 -5.39 -7.00
CA PHE A 105 3.27 -4.37 -6.10
C PHE A 105 3.00 -2.94 -6.58
N GLU A 106 3.17 -1.98 -5.68
CA GLU A 106 3.03 -0.55 -5.94
C GLU A 106 4.40 0.12 -5.91
N PRO A 107 5.02 0.36 -7.07
CA PRO A 107 6.32 0.99 -7.13
C PRO A 107 6.21 2.47 -6.79
N ASN A 108 7.23 2.99 -6.11
CA ASN A 108 7.42 4.42 -5.92
C ASN A 108 8.58 4.92 -6.78
N ILE A 109 8.41 6.12 -7.34
CA ILE A 109 9.50 6.86 -7.98
C ILE A 109 10.20 7.67 -6.91
N SER A 110 11.53 7.63 -6.87
CA SER A 110 12.31 8.55 -6.07
C SER A 110 12.80 9.70 -6.95
N PHE A 111 12.55 10.92 -6.50
CA PHE A 111 12.97 12.13 -7.21
C PHE A 111 14.14 12.79 -6.46
N ASN A 112 15.14 13.22 -7.24
CA ASN A 112 16.24 14.02 -6.76
C ASN A 112 16.36 15.26 -7.65
N ASN A 113 15.86 16.39 -7.19
CA ASN A 113 15.58 17.57 -8.00
C ASN A 113 14.69 17.17 -9.21
N LYS A 114 15.15 17.39 -10.45
CA LYS A 114 14.44 17.01 -11.67
C LYS A 114 14.79 15.58 -12.15
N ASN A 115 15.73 14.91 -11.50
CA ASN A 115 16.15 13.56 -11.86
C ASN A 115 15.22 12.50 -11.26
N ILE A 116 15.12 11.38 -11.96
CA ILE A 116 14.30 10.24 -11.58
C ILE A 116 15.20 9.07 -11.19
N ILE A 117 14.90 8.46 -10.05
CA ILE A 117 15.56 7.23 -9.60
C ILE A 117 14.53 6.11 -9.55
N PHE A 118 14.89 4.99 -10.17
CA PHE A 118 14.05 3.81 -10.21
C PHE A 118 14.91 2.53 -10.28
N PHE A 119 14.29 1.37 -10.47
CA PHE A 119 14.99 0.09 -10.52
C PHE A 119 14.53 -0.79 -11.68
N ASP A 120 15.32 -1.81 -12.00
CA ASP A 120 15.00 -2.81 -13.01
C ASP A 120 14.74 -4.20 -12.41
N ASN A 121 14.33 -5.16 -13.23
CA ASN A 121 13.98 -6.53 -12.83
C ASN A 121 15.12 -7.34 -12.15
N LYS A 122 16.35 -6.83 -12.18
CA LYS A 122 17.51 -7.44 -11.52
C LYS A 122 17.97 -6.66 -10.28
N GLY A 123 17.17 -5.69 -9.84
CA GLY A 123 17.51 -4.82 -8.73
C GLY A 123 18.59 -3.79 -9.05
N SER A 124 18.89 -3.51 -10.33
CA SER A 124 19.78 -2.39 -10.64
C SER A 124 19.07 -1.09 -10.33
N VAL A 125 19.74 -0.19 -9.64
CA VAL A 125 19.28 1.19 -9.42
C VAL A 125 19.69 2.04 -10.62
N LEU A 126 18.75 2.81 -11.16
CA LEU A 126 18.93 3.66 -12.34
C LEU A 126 18.59 5.10 -11.97
N LYS A 127 19.44 6.04 -12.37
CA LYS A 127 19.17 7.47 -12.29
C LYS A 127 19.11 8.05 -13.69
N PHE A 128 18.05 8.78 -13.98
CA PHE A 128 17.81 9.45 -15.25
C PHE A 128 17.71 10.95 -15.06
N ASP A 129 18.15 11.71 -16.07
CA ASP A 129 17.90 13.16 -16.13
C ASP A 129 16.47 13.48 -16.60
N GLU A 130 16.11 14.76 -16.60
CA GLU A 130 14.82 15.26 -17.07
C GLU A 130 14.53 14.96 -18.56
N LYS A 131 15.56 14.72 -19.38
CA LYS A 131 15.46 14.36 -20.80
C LYS A 131 15.37 12.84 -21.03
N SER A 132 15.18 12.05 -19.95
CA SER A 132 15.16 10.58 -19.96
C SER A 132 16.48 9.90 -20.36
N LYS A 133 17.61 10.61 -20.31
CA LYS A 133 18.93 10.03 -20.50
C LYS A 133 19.39 9.38 -19.21
N LEU A 134 19.98 8.19 -19.30
CA LEU A 134 20.55 7.49 -18.15
C LEU A 134 21.82 8.21 -17.68
N ILE A 135 21.84 8.67 -16.42
CA ILE A 135 23.03 9.28 -15.78
C ILE A 135 23.94 8.17 -15.27
N TRP A 136 23.39 7.28 -14.47
CA TRP A 136 24.11 6.11 -13.98
C TRP A 136 23.18 4.92 -13.75
N LYS A 137 23.77 3.72 -13.81
CA LYS A 137 23.15 2.44 -13.46
C LYS A 137 24.10 1.64 -12.60
N LYS A 138 23.66 1.22 -11.42
CA LYS A 138 24.44 0.42 -10.46
C LYS A 138 23.67 -0.80 -10.00
N ASN A 139 24.37 -1.89 -9.73
CA ASN A 139 23.77 -3.10 -9.19
C ASN A 139 24.68 -3.66 -8.09
N TYR A 140 24.13 -3.81 -6.89
CA TYR A 140 24.84 -4.25 -5.68
C TYR A 140 24.37 -5.63 -5.20
N TYR A 141 23.72 -6.38 -6.08
CA TYR A 141 23.24 -7.72 -5.83
C TYR A 141 24.18 -8.76 -6.45
N SER A 142 24.45 -9.83 -5.71
CA SER A 142 25.14 -11.01 -6.22
C SER A 142 24.35 -11.71 -7.33
N LYS A 143 24.95 -12.64 -8.04
CA LYS A 143 24.28 -13.39 -9.11
C LYS A 143 23.06 -14.18 -8.61
N SER A 144 23.11 -14.71 -7.37
CA SER A 144 21.99 -15.41 -6.72
C SER A 144 20.86 -14.46 -6.34
N GLU A 145 21.16 -13.34 -5.68
CA GLU A 145 20.17 -12.33 -5.28
C GLU A 145 19.41 -11.76 -6.50
N ARG A 146 20.10 -11.50 -7.62
CA ARG A 146 19.46 -11.04 -8.86
C ARG A 146 18.43 -12.02 -9.43
N LYS A 147 18.58 -13.33 -9.18
CA LYS A 147 17.59 -14.33 -9.58
C LYS A 147 16.28 -14.21 -8.79
N SER A 148 16.36 -13.73 -7.56
CA SER A 148 15.19 -13.46 -6.69
C SER A 148 14.39 -12.21 -7.11
N LYS A 149 14.86 -11.46 -8.11
CA LYS A 149 14.19 -10.26 -8.67
C LYS A 149 13.82 -9.26 -7.57
N PRO A 150 14.81 -8.62 -6.91
CA PRO A 150 14.56 -7.71 -5.80
C PRO A 150 13.62 -6.56 -6.20
N ILE A 151 12.65 -6.28 -5.34
CA ILE A 151 11.73 -5.15 -5.44
C ILE A 151 12.20 -4.09 -4.48
N LEU A 152 12.62 -2.93 -5.03
CA LEU A 152 13.28 -1.89 -4.26
C LEU A 152 12.31 -0.81 -3.80
N GLN A 153 12.49 -0.34 -2.57
CA GLN A 153 11.92 0.86 -2.03
C GLN A 153 13.03 1.90 -1.84
N PHE A 154 12.69 3.17 -2.02
CA PHE A 154 13.64 4.27 -2.00
C PHE A 154 13.22 5.37 -1.05
N ALA A 155 14.22 5.97 -0.41
CA ALA A 155 14.11 7.25 0.23
C ALA A 155 15.41 8.03 0.03
N ASN A 156 15.36 9.37 -0.06
CA ASN A 156 16.58 10.18 -0.18
C ASN A 156 16.45 11.50 0.57
N ASP A 157 17.60 12.03 0.99
CA ASP A 157 17.77 13.35 1.60
C ASP A 157 18.45 14.37 0.67
N ASN A 158 18.52 14.10 -0.63
CA ASN A 158 19.26 14.79 -1.69
C ASN A 158 20.78 14.55 -1.70
N LYS A 159 21.35 13.86 -0.74
CA LYS A 159 22.75 13.44 -0.70
C LYS A 159 22.88 11.92 -0.72
N THR A 160 22.11 11.28 0.11
CA THR A 160 22.10 9.83 0.31
C THR A 160 20.80 9.24 -0.23
N LEU A 161 20.91 8.18 -0.99
CA LEU A 161 19.79 7.34 -1.41
C LEU A 161 19.78 6.07 -0.56
N ILE A 162 18.75 5.88 0.24
CA ILE A 162 18.49 4.63 0.97
C ILE A 162 17.66 3.70 0.10
N VAL A 163 18.06 2.45 0.07
CA VAL A 163 17.38 1.35 -0.62
C VAL A 163 17.12 0.24 0.37
N ALA A 164 15.90 -0.26 0.42
CA ALA A 164 15.54 -1.48 1.15
C ALA A 164 14.65 -2.35 0.26
N ASP A 165 14.72 -3.67 0.41
CA ASP A 165 14.09 -4.59 -0.52
C ASP A 165 13.31 -5.74 0.14
N ASN A 166 12.64 -6.52 -0.70
CA ASN A 166 11.85 -7.68 -0.33
C ASN A 166 12.67 -8.97 -0.12
N ILE A 167 14.00 -8.90 -0.16
CA ILE A 167 14.93 -10.02 0.12
C ILE A 167 15.83 -9.75 1.34
N ALA A 168 15.42 -8.80 2.19
CA ALA A 168 16.07 -8.40 3.44
C ALA A 168 17.40 -7.65 3.30
N LYS A 169 17.73 -7.12 2.12
CA LYS A 169 18.92 -6.29 1.94
C LYS A 169 18.58 -4.82 1.99
N TYR A 170 19.46 -4.02 2.60
CA TYR A 170 19.37 -2.57 2.60
C TYR A 170 20.75 -1.94 2.48
N PHE A 171 20.81 -0.81 1.82
CA PHE A 171 22.07 -0.14 1.54
C PHE A 171 21.87 1.35 1.24
N ALA A 172 22.95 2.10 1.35
CA ALA A 172 22.98 3.51 0.98
C ALA A 172 23.90 3.77 -0.20
N LEU A 173 23.49 4.67 -1.05
CA LEU A 173 24.27 5.14 -2.20
C LEU A 173 24.48 6.66 -2.11
N ASN A 174 25.62 7.12 -2.60
CA ASN A 174 25.77 8.51 -2.98
C ASN A 174 24.78 8.79 -4.13
N ILE A 175 23.84 9.68 -3.93
CA ILE A 175 22.74 9.90 -4.89
C ILE A 175 23.24 10.49 -6.23
N ASN A 176 24.39 11.17 -6.25
CA ASN A 176 24.93 11.77 -7.45
C ASN A 176 25.73 10.79 -8.30
N THR A 177 26.58 9.97 -7.67
CA THR A 177 27.49 9.05 -8.36
C THR A 177 26.97 7.63 -8.46
N GLY A 178 26.00 7.28 -7.60
CA GLY A 178 25.51 5.91 -7.45
C GLY A 178 26.46 4.99 -6.71
N GLU A 179 27.56 5.49 -6.13
CA GLU A 179 28.52 4.69 -5.38
C GLU A 179 27.96 4.21 -4.05
N LEU A 180 28.34 2.98 -3.69
CA LEU A 180 27.91 2.34 -2.45
C LEU A 180 28.60 3.01 -1.25
N LEU A 181 27.80 3.49 -0.31
CA LEU A 181 28.32 4.02 0.97
C LEU A 181 28.43 2.92 2.02
N TRP A 182 27.41 2.11 2.15
CA TRP A 182 27.35 0.93 3.01
C TRP A 182 26.24 -0.02 2.55
N SER A 183 26.35 -1.32 2.90
CA SER A 183 25.35 -2.36 2.62
C SER A 183 25.23 -3.33 3.78
N LYS A 184 24.01 -3.73 4.11
CA LYS A 184 23.67 -4.64 5.21
C LYS A 184 22.50 -5.54 4.86
N ASN A 185 22.32 -6.60 5.66
CA ASN A 185 21.17 -7.47 5.60
C ASN A 185 20.38 -7.40 6.91
N ASN A 186 19.06 -7.48 6.79
CA ASN A 186 18.14 -7.63 7.91
C ASN A 186 17.78 -9.12 8.10
N LEU A 187 17.15 -9.45 9.23
CA LEU A 187 16.67 -10.82 9.49
C LEU A 187 15.42 -11.15 8.66
N ALA A 188 14.56 -10.16 8.41
CA ALA A 188 13.33 -10.32 7.66
C ALA A 188 13.27 -9.35 6.47
N PRO A 189 12.63 -9.73 5.34
CA PRO A 189 12.40 -8.84 4.21
C PRO A 189 11.60 -7.60 4.61
N PHE A 190 11.79 -6.49 3.89
CA PHE A 190 11.07 -5.26 4.14
C PHE A 190 9.77 -5.19 3.33
N ASN A 191 8.73 -4.63 3.94
CA ASN A 191 7.39 -4.46 3.32
C ASN A 191 6.76 -3.10 3.65
N SER A 192 7.53 -2.03 3.61
CA SER A 192 6.99 -0.71 3.88
C SER A 192 7.60 0.39 3.01
N GLN A 193 7.03 1.57 3.11
CA GLN A 193 7.72 2.80 2.73
C GLN A 193 8.97 2.96 3.60
N ILE A 194 9.97 3.68 3.07
CA ILE A 194 11.11 4.14 3.86
C ILE A 194 10.87 5.63 4.16
N LYS A 195 11.07 6.04 5.40
CA LYS A 195 11.05 7.45 5.82
C LYS A 195 12.42 7.84 6.33
N ILE A 196 12.97 8.95 5.83
CA ILE A 196 14.17 9.57 6.39
C ILE A 196 13.72 10.76 7.22
N TYR A 197 14.23 10.87 8.43
CA TYR A 197 14.02 12.00 9.32
C TYR A 197 15.30 12.31 10.08
N ARG A 198 15.86 13.50 9.85
CA ARG A 198 17.16 13.93 10.36
C ARG A 198 18.27 12.94 9.97
N ASP A 199 18.98 12.37 10.96
CA ASP A 199 20.09 11.42 10.81
C ASP A 199 19.66 9.94 10.79
N LYS A 200 18.35 9.67 10.72
CA LYS A 200 17.76 8.35 10.83
C LYS A 200 16.90 8.00 9.62
N PHE A 201 16.70 6.71 9.40
CA PHE A 201 15.64 6.23 8.53
C PHE A 201 14.87 5.08 9.17
N PHE A 202 13.62 4.94 8.75
CA PHE A 202 12.65 4.01 9.32
C PHE A 202 12.08 3.12 8.22
N VAL A 203 11.88 1.86 8.55
CA VAL A 203 11.28 0.87 7.66
C VAL A 203 10.63 -0.25 8.49
N ILE A 204 9.58 -0.89 7.97
CA ILE A 204 8.92 -2.02 8.63
C ILE A 204 9.20 -3.28 7.82
N ASP A 205 9.54 -4.34 8.50
CA ASP A 205 9.76 -5.65 7.89
C ASP A 205 8.52 -6.56 7.94
N PHE A 206 8.61 -7.73 7.30
CA PHE A 206 7.53 -8.72 7.27
C PHE A 206 7.21 -9.36 8.63
N SER A 207 8.02 -9.12 9.65
CA SER A 207 7.73 -9.54 11.03
C SER A 207 6.97 -8.48 11.83
N ASN A 208 6.38 -7.48 11.15
CA ASN A 208 5.73 -6.32 11.76
C ASN A 208 6.65 -5.54 12.73
N THR A 209 7.95 -5.56 12.47
CA THR A 209 8.94 -4.84 13.26
C THR A 209 9.27 -3.52 12.59
N LEU A 210 8.93 -2.41 13.24
CA LEU A 210 9.43 -1.08 12.89
C LEU A 210 10.89 -1.01 13.32
N ARG A 211 11.78 -0.65 12.38
CA ARG A 211 13.21 -0.50 12.62
C ARG A 211 13.66 0.91 12.35
N CYS A 212 14.49 1.41 13.23
CA CYS A 212 15.18 2.68 13.11
C CYS A 212 16.67 2.43 12.90
N PHE A 213 17.19 2.98 11.83
CA PHE A 213 18.61 2.86 11.47
C PHE A 213 19.28 4.22 11.36
N SER A 214 20.58 4.25 11.64
CA SER A 214 21.43 5.39 11.35
C SER A 214 21.59 5.60 9.85
N LEU A 215 21.33 6.81 9.36
CA LEU A 215 21.53 7.17 7.96
C LEU A 215 23.02 7.09 7.55
N LYS A 216 23.94 7.37 8.49
CA LYS A 216 25.38 7.42 8.26
C LYS A 216 25.98 6.06 7.91
N ASN A 217 25.58 5.01 8.62
CA ASN A 217 26.26 3.70 8.53
C ASN A 217 25.30 2.49 8.50
N GLY A 218 24.00 2.72 8.54
CA GLY A 218 22.98 1.67 8.51
C GLY A 218 22.92 0.81 9.77
N ASN A 219 23.55 1.20 10.88
CA ASN A 219 23.40 0.45 12.13
C ASN A 219 21.99 0.62 12.68
N GLU A 220 21.39 -0.46 13.17
CA GLU A 220 20.13 -0.40 13.89
C GLU A 220 20.36 0.36 15.22
N LEU A 221 19.50 1.33 15.47
CA LEU A 221 19.51 2.14 16.70
C LEU A 221 18.52 1.59 17.71
N TRP A 222 17.33 1.22 17.22
CA TRP A 222 16.28 0.59 18.00
C TRP A 222 15.25 -0.06 17.06
N ASN A 223 14.43 -0.94 17.60
CA ASN A 223 13.29 -1.53 16.90
C ASN A 223 12.11 -1.72 17.86
N ILE A 224 10.92 -1.78 17.28
CA ILE A 224 9.67 -2.09 17.98
C ILE A 224 8.95 -3.16 17.19
N GLN A 225 8.78 -4.32 17.77
CA GLN A 225 7.95 -5.37 17.22
C GLN A 225 6.52 -5.21 17.74
N THR A 226 5.58 -5.13 16.82
CA THR A 226 4.15 -5.25 17.12
C THR A 226 3.73 -6.73 17.04
N GLU A 227 2.44 -7.02 17.00
CA GLU A 227 1.92 -8.40 16.92
C GLU A 227 2.73 -9.28 15.95
N ASN A 228 3.30 -10.37 16.48
CA ASN A 228 4.02 -11.36 15.68
C ASN A 228 3.04 -12.38 15.08
N LEU A 229 2.25 -11.93 14.12
CA LEU A 229 1.32 -12.77 13.41
C LEU A 229 1.95 -13.32 12.13
N LEU A 230 1.54 -14.54 11.74
CA LEU A 230 1.90 -15.12 10.44
C LEU A 230 1.27 -14.38 9.26
N ILE A 231 0.40 -13.41 9.55
CA ILE A 231 -0.32 -12.61 8.56
C ILE A 231 0.61 -11.53 7.99
N ARG A 232 0.78 -11.56 6.68
CA ARG A 232 1.59 -10.59 5.94
C ARG A 232 0.71 -9.75 5.05
N SER A 233 0.78 -8.43 5.17
CA SER A 233 0.08 -7.55 4.25
C SER A 233 0.60 -7.73 2.83
N LYS A 234 -0.31 -7.93 1.87
CA LYS A 234 0.01 -7.90 0.44
C LYS A 234 0.37 -6.50 -0.03
N LYS A 235 -0.19 -5.50 0.62
CA LYS A 235 0.06 -4.10 0.33
C LYS A 235 1.19 -3.57 1.21
N LYS A 236 1.99 -2.68 0.64
CA LYS A 236 3.09 -2.03 1.35
C LYS A 236 2.58 -1.24 2.56
N LEU A 237 3.23 -1.43 3.70
CA LEU A 237 2.90 -0.71 4.93
C LEU A 237 3.32 0.76 4.82
N SER A 238 2.52 1.61 5.41
CA SER A 238 2.69 3.07 5.38
C SER A 238 3.01 3.61 6.77
N MET A 239 3.73 4.73 6.79
CA MET A 239 4.04 5.47 8.00
C MET A 239 4.06 6.98 7.72
N VAL A 240 3.78 7.77 8.76
CA VAL A 240 3.87 9.23 8.75
C VAL A 240 4.66 9.73 9.95
N ILE A 241 5.30 10.89 9.81
CA ILE A 241 6.09 11.50 10.90
C ILE A 241 5.55 12.89 11.16
N VAL A 242 5.23 13.17 12.43
CA VAL A 242 4.74 14.47 12.89
C VAL A 242 5.40 14.80 14.23
N ASN A 243 6.03 15.95 14.34
CA ASN A 243 6.60 16.47 15.60
C ASN A 243 7.46 15.47 16.38
N ASP A 244 8.44 14.83 15.74
CA ASP A 244 9.32 13.80 16.32
C ASP A 244 8.61 12.49 16.74
N LEU A 245 7.34 12.32 16.38
CA LEU A 245 6.59 11.09 16.54
C LEU A 245 6.40 10.39 15.19
N LEU A 246 6.54 9.09 15.19
CA LEU A 246 6.30 8.24 14.03
C LEU A 246 5.04 7.42 14.26
N TYR A 247 4.12 7.49 13.31
CA TYR A 247 2.88 6.72 13.30
C TYR A 247 2.95 5.71 12.15
N PHE A 248 2.68 4.46 12.43
CA PHE A 248 2.74 3.40 11.43
C PHE A 248 1.63 2.38 11.63
N LYS A 249 1.34 1.66 10.58
CA LYS A 249 0.40 0.52 10.61
C LYS A 249 1.14 -0.78 10.43
N ASN A 250 0.66 -1.83 11.09
CA ASN A 250 1.11 -3.20 10.92
C ASN A 250 0.27 -3.97 9.87
N SER A 251 0.56 -5.26 9.68
CA SER A 251 -0.09 -6.09 8.65
C SER A 251 -1.58 -6.39 8.91
N ILE A 252 -2.04 -6.25 10.14
CA ILE A 252 -3.45 -6.42 10.51
C ILE A 252 -4.22 -5.10 10.60
N GLY A 253 -3.55 -3.99 10.26
CA GLY A 253 -4.17 -2.67 10.21
C GLY A 253 -4.08 -1.85 11.48
N ASP A 254 -3.53 -2.37 12.57
CA ASP A 254 -3.36 -1.60 13.81
C ASP A 254 -2.41 -0.44 13.61
N ILE A 255 -2.71 0.66 14.28
CA ILE A 255 -1.91 1.87 14.26
C ILE A 255 -1.12 1.99 15.55
N SER A 256 0.15 2.31 15.43
CA SER A 256 1.04 2.54 16.57
C SER A 256 1.72 3.91 16.45
N ALA A 257 1.89 4.58 17.58
CA ALA A 257 2.67 5.82 17.72
C ALA A 257 3.95 5.56 18.51
N VAL A 258 5.06 6.12 18.02
CA VAL A 258 6.40 5.88 18.56
C VAL A 258 7.15 7.21 18.71
N ASP A 259 7.82 7.40 19.84
CA ASP A 259 8.81 8.46 20.02
C ASP A 259 10.07 8.12 19.21
N ILE A 260 10.40 8.96 18.23
CA ILE A 260 11.54 8.73 17.32
C ILE A 260 12.88 8.75 18.06
N LYS A 261 13.02 9.59 19.08
CA LYS A 261 14.27 9.78 19.81
C LYS A 261 14.55 8.60 20.73
N LYS A 262 13.54 8.15 21.46
CA LYS A 262 13.66 7.09 22.47
C LYS A 262 13.45 5.70 21.89
N GLY A 263 12.65 5.55 20.82
CA GLY A 263 12.20 4.26 20.32
C GLY A 263 11.15 3.61 21.23
N GLU A 264 10.35 4.41 21.93
CA GLU A 264 9.32 3.95 22.85
C GLU A 264 7.95 3.98 22.18
N LEU A 265 7.18 2.90 22.35
CA LEU A 265 5.77 2.84 21.94
C LEU A 265 4.96 3.73 22.90
N LEU A 266 4.23 4.71 22.34
CA LEU A 266 3.40 5.61 23.11
C LEU A 266 1.99 5.08 23.26
N TRP A 267 1.40 4.62 22.16
CA TRP A 267 0.09 3.99 22.12
C TRP A 267 -0.04 3.08 20.89
N GLN A 268 -0.95 2.13 20.99
CA GLN A 268 -1.36 1.26 19.87
C GLN A 268 -2.88 1.17 19.85
N LEU A 269 -3.46 1.33 18.67
CA LEU A 269 -4.90 1.28 18.43
C LEU A 269 -5.23 0.11 17.52
N PRO A 270 -5.91 -0.93 17.99
CA PRO A 270 -6.50 -1.96 17.14
C PRO A 270 -7.61 -1.37 16.26
N THR A 271 -7.58 -1.68 14.96
CA THR A 271 -8.60 -1.23 14.01
C THR A 271 -9.51 -2.36 13.52
N GLN A 272 -9.19 -3.59 13.87
CA GLN A 272 -9.98 -4.78 13.55
C GLN A 272 -10.40 -5.48 14.83
N SER A 273 -11.62 -6.02 14.87
CA SER A 273 -12.04 -6.84 16.00
C SER A 273 -11.28 -8.17 16.01
N SER A 274 -10.91 -8.66 17.18
CA SER A 274 -10.17 -9.92 17.37
C SER A 274 -10.88 -11.16 16.82
N LEU A 275 -12.18 -11.09 16.57
CA LEU A 275 -12.99 -12.18 16.02
C LEU A 275 -12.80 -12.38 14.50
N ILE A 276 -12.04 -11.50 13.80
CA ILE A 276 -11.93 -11.49 12.34
C ILE A 276 -10.52 -11.84 11.88
N TYR A 277 -9.78 -12.71 12.59
CA TYR A 277 -8.43 -13.11 12.12
C TYR A 277 -8.43 -13.73 10.71
N GLU A 278 -9.46 -14.48 10.33
CA GLU A 278 -9.59 -15.02 8.97
C GLU A 278 -9.73 -13.91 7.91
N ALA A 279 -10.41 -12.83 8.24
CA ALA A 279 -10.56 -11.68 7.37
C ALA A 279 -9.25 -10.87 7.21
N ALA A 280 -8.32 -10.97 8.17
CA ALA A 280 -7.05 -10.24 8.13
C ALA A 280 -6.13 -10.70 6.98
N PHE A 281 -6.22 -11.96 6.53
CA PHE A 281 -5.45 -12.45 5.37
C PHE A 281 -5.72 -11.70 4.07
N SER A 282 -6.89 -11.07 3.95
CA SER A 282 -7.30 -10.30 2.77
C SER A 282 -7.35 -8.79 3.01
N LEU A 283 -6.89 -8.32 4.18
CA LEU A 283 -6.92 -6.91 4.52
C LEU A 283 -5.90 -6.13 3.67
N GLU A 284 -6.41 -5.11 2.99
CA GLU A 284 -5.61 -4.13 2.26
C GLU A 284 -5.98 -2.74 2.73
N THR A 285 -5.04 -2.03 3.33
CA THR A 285 -5.24 -0.68 3.85
C THR A 285 -4.63 0.36 2.93
N SER A 286 -5.22 1.55 2.87
CA SER A 286 -4.63 2.70 2.17
C SER A 286 -3.35 3.18 2.87
N ASP A 287 -2.57 4.04 2.21
CA ASP A 287 -1.52 4.79 2.90
C ASP A 287 -2.12 5.70 3.97
N LEU A 288 -1.37 5.90 5.05
CA LEU A 288 -1.68 6.89 6.09
C LEU A 288 -1.48 8.29 5.53
N ILE A 289 -2.39 9.21 5.82
CA ILE A 289 -2.21 10.64 5.60
C ILE A 289 -2.57 11.42 6.87
N THR A 290 -2.02 12.62 7.02
CA THR A 290 -2.29 13.46 8.19
C THR A 290 -2.23 14.96 7.84
N ASP A 291 -2.96 15.77 8.61
CA ASP A 291 -2.84 17.22 8.62
C ASP A 291 -1.93 17.75 9.74
N GLY A 292 -1.31 16.86 10.51
CA GLY A 292 -0.46 17.17 11.66
C GLY A 292 -1.14 16.96 13.02
N ASN A 293 -2.46 16.86 13.09
CA ASN A 293 -3.21 16.59 14.32
C ASN A 293 -4.03 15.31 14.23
N THR A 294 -4.48 14.98 13.03
CA THR A 294 -5.38 13.86 12.76
C THR A 294 -4.79 12.94 11.70
N LEU A 295 -4.94 11.65 11.88
CA LEU A 295 -4.56 10.59 10.96
C LEU A 295 -5.79 10.07 10.22
N PHE A 296 -5.65 9.86 8.90
CA PHE A 296 -6.73 9.33 8.06
C PHE A 296 -6.23 8.16 7.21
N PHE A 297 -7.03 7.12 7.12
CA PHE A 297 -6.81 5.99 6.21
C PHE A 297 -8.09 5.16 6.06
N SER A 298 -8.10 4.28 5.07
CA SER A 298 -9.20 3.38 4.77
C SER A 298 -8.71 1.96 4.51
N ASN A 299 -9.64 1.02 4.40
CA ASN A 299 -9.35 -0.36 4.03
C ASN A 299 -10.39 -0.94 3.07
N ASN A 300 -10.11 -2.15 2.56
CA ASN A 300 -11.00 -2.91 1.70
C ASN A 300 -12.09 -3.72 2.46
N LYS A 301 -12.27 -3.43 3.75
CA LYS A 301 -13.34 -3.96 4.60
C LYS A 301 -14.40 -2.91 4.89
N ASN A 302 -14.59 -1.97 3.97
CA ASN A 302 -15.59 -0.91 4.04
C ASN A 302 -15.45 0.02 5.25
N GLN A 303 -14.19 0.36 5.63
CA GLN A 303 -13.91 1.24 6.76
C GLN A 303 -12.99 2.39 6.35
N PHE A 304 -13.31 3.58 6.82
CA PHE A 304 -12.48 4.79 6.73
C PHE A 304 -12.39 5.42 8.12
N PHE A 305 -11.17 5.63 8.59
CA PHE A 305 -10.91 6.09 9.95
C PHE A 305 -10.35 7.50 10.00
N SER A 306 -10.74 8.22 11.04
CA SER A 306 -10.10 9.43 11.53
C SER A 306 -9.67 9.23 12.97
N ILE A 307 -8.38 9.41 13.24
CA ILE A 307 -7.76 9.12 14.54
C ILE A 307 -7.04 10.37 15.01
N ASP A 308 -7.25 10.76 16.26
CA ASP A 308 -6.49 11.82 16.93
C ASP A 308 -5.06 11.34 17.19
N LEU A 309 -4.08 12.11 16.73
CA LEU A 309 -2.66 11.72 16.86
C LEU A 309 -2.13 11.77 18.29
N GLY A 310 -2.70 12.64 19.13
CA GLY A 310 -2.26 12.79 20.52
C GLY A 310 -2.73 11.66 21.41
N SER A 311 -4.01 11.33 21.33
CA SER A 311 -4.64 10.32 22.20
C SER A 311 -4.67 8.91 21.60
N GLY A 312 -4.55 8.78 20.27
CA GLY A 312 -4.75 7.52 19.58
C GLY A 312 -6.21 7.06 19.53
N SER A 313 -7.18 7.94 19.82
CA SER A 313 -8.60 7.59 19.80
C SER A 313 -9.26 7.89 18.46
N PHE A 314 -10.34 7.18 18.15
CA PHE A 314 -11.16 7.47 16.97
C PHE A 314 -11.89 8.81 17.13
N ASN A 315 -11.78 9.69 16.14
CA ASN A 315 -12.67 10.85 16.00
C ASN A 315 -13.98 10.42 15.34
N TRP A 316 -13.88 9.68 14.26
CA TRP A 316 -15.01 9.11 13.53
C TRP A 316 -14.57 7.93 12.64
N GLU A 317 -15.55 7.11 12.29
CA GLU A 317 -15.44 6.03 11.32
C GLU A 317 -16.57 6.12 10.29
N ASN A 318 -16.26 5.81 9.03
CA ASN A 318 -17.24 5.77 7.94
C ASN A 318 -17.14 4.49 7.12
N LYS A 319 -18.25 4.14 6.45
CA LYS A 319 -18.34 2.98 5.54
C LYS A 319 -17.86 3.37 4.15
N VAL A 320 -16.55 3.16 3.89
CA VAL A 320 -15.91 3.42 2.59
C VAL A 320 -14.97 2.29 2.24
N ASN A 321 -15.30 1.54 1.18
CA ASN A 321 -14.49 0.46 0.66
C ASN A 321 -13.37 0.99 -0.26
N SER A 322 -12.22 1.37 0.32
CA SER A 322 -11.08 1.88 -0.44
C SER A 322 -9.75 1.48 0.20
N ASN A 323 -8.81 1.05 -0.62
CA ASN A 323 -7.41 0.86 -0.22
C ASN A 323 -6.49 1.88 -0.89
N LEU A 324 -7.04 2.89 -1.57
CA LEU A 324 -6.27 3.94 -2.23
C LEU A 324 -5.84 5.00 -1.23
N ARG A 325 -4.64 5.55 -1.44
CA ARG A 325 -4.17 6.70 -0.66
C ARG A 325 -5.13 7.88 -0.80
N PRO A 326 -5.79 8.34 0.28
CA PRO A 326 -6.65 9.50 0.22
C PRO A 326 -5.85 10.79 0.04
N SER A 327 -6.52 11.88 -0.32
CA SER A 327 -5.90 13.21 -0.42
C SER A 327 -6.71 14.22 0.39
N LEU A 328 -6.03 14.91 1.30
CA LEU A 328 -6.63 15.96 2.12
C LEU A 328 -6.38 17.32 1.47
N VAL A 329 -7.44 18.08 1.22
CA VAL A 329 -7.42 19.43 0.64
C VAL A 329 -8.33 20.35 1.46
N GLY A 330 -7.72 21.20 2.28
CA GLY A 330 -8.47 22.05 3.21
C GLY A 330 -9.33 21.21 4.16
N ASN A 331 -10.64 21.43 4.13
CA ASN A 331 -11.60 20.73 4.96
C ASN A 331 -12.15 19.43 4.34
N TYR A 332 -11.64 19.04 3.17
CA TYR A 332 -12.16 17.89 2.43
C TYR A 332 -11.14 16.78 2.30
N ILE A 333 -11.60 15.55 2.49
CA ILE A 333 -10.87 14.34 2.19
C ILE A 333 -11.47 13.75 0.91
N PHE A 334 -10.61 13.51 -0.08
CA PHE A 334 -10.97 12.84 -1.31
C PHE A 334 -10.47 11.40 -1.27
N THR A 335 -11.33 10.47 -1.59
CA THR A 335 -10.96 9.06 -1.81
C THR A 335 -11.77 8.46 -2.95
N ILE A 336 -11.33 7.31 -3.47
CA ILE A 336 -12.04 6.60 -4.53
C ILE A 336 -12.25 5.17 -4.08
N SER A 337 -13.49 4.71 -4.08
CA SER A 337 -13.82 3.34 -3.69
C SER A 337 -13.37 2.33 -4.75
N LEU A 338 -13.21 1.08 -4.34
CA LEU A 338 -12.83 -0.03 -5.24
C LEU A 338 -13.90 -0.31 -6.31
N GLU A 339 -15.14 0.12 -6.09
CA GLU A 339 -16.26 0.05 -7.00
C GLU A 339 -16.29 1.19 -8.04
N GLY A 340 -15.41 2.22 -7.85
CA GLY A 340 -15.29 3.35 -8.78
C GLY A 340 -16.19 4.53 -8.45
N TYR A 341 -16.36 4.84 -7.17
CA TYR A 341 -17.03 6.06 -6.70
C TYR A 341 -15.99 7.04 -6.15
N LEU A 342 -16.02 8.26 -6.63
CA LEU A 342 -15.32 9.39 -6.03
C LEU A 342 -16.11 9.90 -4.84
N ILE A 343 -15.51 9.83 -3.67
CA ILE A 343 -16.14 10.19 -2.39
C ILE A 343 -15.41 11.41 -1.82
N VAL A 344 -16.19 12.42 -1.41
CA VAL A 344 -15.70 13.60 -0.71
C VAL A 344 -16.29 13.62 0.68
N ILE A 345 -15.41 13.65 1.69
CA ILE A 345 -15.74 13.58 3.11
C ILE A 345 -15.33 14.90 3.76
N GLU A 346 -16.15 15.42 4.65
CA GLU A 346 -15.77 16.54 5.50
C GLU A 346 -14.81 16.04 6.60
N LYS A 347 -13.65 16.67 6.68
CA LYS A 347 -12.55 16.22 7.53
C LYS A 347 -12.92 16.09 9.02
N ASN A 348 -13.62 17.08 9.56
CA ASN A 348 -13.84 17.18 11.00
C ASN A 348 -14.97 16.27 11.51
N THR A 349 -16.04 16.16 10.74
CA THR A 349 -17.24 15.40 11.13
C THR A 349 -17.30 13.99 10.57
N GLY A 350 -16.54 13.74 9.48
CA GLY A 350 -16.64 12.51 8.73
C GLY A 350 -17.84 12.45 7.78
N ASN A 351 -18.69 13.48 7.70
CA ASN A 351 -19.86 13.49 6.85
C ASN A 351 -19.48 13.31 5.37
N ILE A 352 -20.12 12.37 4.69
CA ILE A 352 -19.96 12.20 3.25
C ILE A 352 -20.73 13.31 2.55
N ILE A 353 -20.01 14.26 1.95
CA ILE A 353 -20.58 15.41 1.26
C ILE A 353 -21.10 15.04 -0.12
N ARG A 354 -20.31 14.24 -0.86
CA ARG A 354 -20.65 13.85 -2.24
C ARG A 354 -20.08 12.50 -2.58
N VAL A 355 -20.89 11.74 -3.32
CA VAL A 355 -20.49 10.48 -3.98
C VAL A 355 -20.82 10.58 -5.45
N THR A 356 -19.85 10.40 -6.32
CA THR A 356 -20.01 10.47 -7.77
C THR A 356 -19.51 9.17 -8.43
N ASP A 357 -20.33 8.56 -9.26
CA ASP A 357 -19.96 7.38 -10.03
C ASP A 357 -19.04 7.77 -11.20
N ILE A 358 -17.74 7.49 -11.07
CA ILE A 358 -16.74 7.79 -12.09
C ILE A 358 -16.61 6.68 -13.13
N PHE A 359 -17.24 5.51 -12.91
CA PHE A 359 -17.27 4.39 -13.84
C PHE A 359 -18.63 4.26 -14.56
N LYS A 360 -19.49 5.25 -14.43
CA LYS A 360 -20.87 5.28 -14.96
C LYS A 360 -20.96 4.86 -16.44
N ASP A 361 -20.01 5.32 -17.27
CA ASP A 361 -20.03 5.05 -18.72
C ASP A 361 -19.55 3.63 -19.09
N TYR A 362 -19.11 2.84 -18.12
CA TYR A 362 -18.71 1.47 -18.39
C TYR A 362 -19.88 0.48 -18.25
N LYS A 363 -20.03 -0.41 -19.23
CA LYS A 363 -20.96 -1.55 -19.14
C LYS A 363 -20.64 -2.41 -17.92
N LYS A 364 -21.65 -2.97 -17.23
CA LYS A 364 -21.54 -3.75 -15.99
C LYS A 364 -20.38 -4.77 -16.01
N LYS A 365 -20.31 -5.66 -17.01
CA LYS A 365 -19.27 -6.67 -17.18
C LYS A 365 -17.84 -6.09 -17.26
N LYS A 366 -17.69 -4.86 -17.79
CA LYS A 366 -16.40 -4.19 -17.88
C LYS A 366 -16.07 -3.47 -16.56
N ARG A 367 -17.08 -2.86 -15.94
CA ARG A 367 -16.96 -2.18 -14.65
C ARG A 367 -16.40 -3.12 -13.56
N GLU A 368 -16.91 -4.35 -13.47
CA GLU A 368 -16.45 -5.35 -12.50
C GLU A 368 -14.96 -5.69 -12.60
N LYS A 369 -14.37 -5.54 -13.79
CA LYS A 369 -12.96 -5.83 -14.07
C LYS A 369 -12.03 -4.63 -13.89
N ILE A 370 -12.56 -3.41 -13.94
CA ILE A 370 -11.76 -2.20 -13.78
C ILE A 370 -11.55 -1.94 -12.30
N LYS A 371 -10.27 -1.83 -11.90
CA LYS A 371 -9.90 -1.46 -10.54
C LYS A 371 -9.11 -0.15 -10.56
N PRO A 372 -9.48 0.81 -9.71
CA PRO A 372 -8.69 2.00 -9.50
C PRO A 372 -7.38 1.60 -8.81
N ILE A 373 -6.26 2.23 -9.20
CA ILE A 373 -4.93 1.93 -8.64
C ILE A 373 -4.43 3.06 -7.75
N GLY A 374 -4.69 4.29 -8.14
CA GLY A 374 -4.33 5.46 -7.36
C GLY A 374 -4.60 6.73 -8.13
N PHE A 375 -4.66 7.83 -7.42
CA PHE A 375 -4.99 9.13 -8.00
C PHE A 375 -4.15 10.26 -7.39
N VAL A 376 -4.16 11.40 -8.06
CA VAL A 376 -3.68 12.69 -7.54
C VAL A 376 -4.67 13.78 -7.91
N ILE A 377 -4.74 14.81 -7.09
CA ILE A 377 -5.57 16.00 -7.32
C ILE A 377 -4.69 17.10 -7.88
N GLY A 378 -4.96 17.49 -9.12
CA GLY A 378 -4.34 18.65 -9.75
C GLY A 378 -5.17 19.93 -9.55
N THR A 379 -4.87 20.95 -10.35
CA THR A 379 -5.52 22.26 -10.24
C THR A 379 -7.03 22.19 -10.47
N ASN A 380 -7.46 21.55 -11.55
CA ASN A 380 -8.87 21.46 -11.94
C ASN A 380 -9.37 20.03 -12.11
N ASN A 381 -8.47 19.07 -12.07
CA ASN A 381 -8.78 17.69 -12.39
C ASN A 381 -8.16 16.72 -11.38
N ILE A 382 -8.84 15.60 -11.17
CA ILE A 382 -8.29 14.41 -10.52
C ILE A 382 -7.81 13.47 -11.63
N TYR A 383 -6.63 12.95 -11.48
CA TYR A 383 -6.01 12.01 -12.42
C TYR A 383 -5.94 10.64 -11.76
N LEU A 384 -6.76 9.71 -12.23
CA LEU A 384 -6.88 8.36 -11.70
C LEU A 384 -6.28 7.35 -12.68
N THR A 385 -5.39 6.49 -12.21
CA THR A 385 -4.89 5.34 -12.98
C THR A 385 -5.67 4.08 -12.68
N THR A 386 -5.72 3.16 -13.65
CA THR A 386 -6.43 1.87 -13.54
C THR A 386 -5.54 0.67 -13.83
N ASN A 387 -6.01 -0.51 -13.42
CA ASN A 387 -5.36 -1.79 -13.70
C ASN A 387 -5.32 -2.19 -15.19
N HIS A 388 -6.08 -1.49 -16.05
CA HIS A 388 -6.13 -1.71 -17.50
C HIS A 388 -5.43 -0.60 -18.30
N GLY A 389 -4.43 0.05 -17.71
CA GLY A 389 -3.58 1.00 -18.42
C GLY A 389 -4.26 2.29 -18.85
N ARG A 390 -5.26 2.76 -18.11
CA ARG A 390 -5.99 4.01 -18.38
C ARG A 390 -5.63 5.07 -17.36
N ILE A 391 -5.61 6.33 -17.82
CA ILE A 391 -5.71 7.51 -16.96
C ILE A 391 -7.07 8.14 -17.20
N MET A 392 -7.86 8.26 -16.17
CA MET A 392 -9.13 8.97 -16.18
C MET A 392 -8.92 10.38 -15.65
N VAL A 393 -9.43 11.35 -16.39
CA VAL A 393 -9.44 12.77 -15.99
C VAL A 393 -10.83 13.10 -15.47
N ILE A 394 -10.91 13.44 -14.21
CA ILE A 394 -12.16 13.69 -13.50
C ILE A 394 -12.16 15.15 -13.07
N ASP A 395 -13.22 15.87 -13.35
CA ASP A 395 -13.36 17.27 -12.90
C ASP A 395 -13.44 17.35 -11.38
N THR A 396 -12.59 18.15 -10.76
CA THR A 396 -12.51 18.24 -9.30
C THR A 396 -13.77 18.84 -8.68
N ARG A 397 -14.41 19.81 -9.38
CA ARG A 397 -15.60 20.51 -8.88
C ARG A 397 -16.85 19.63 -8.95
N SER A 398 -17.13 19.05 -10.11
CA SER A 398 -18.34 18.24 -10.34
C SER A 398 -18.15 16.76 -10.00
N GLY A 399 -16.92 16.26 -9.94
CA GLY A 399 -16.63 14.83 -9.77
C GLY A 399 -16.91 13.97 -11.02
N ARG A 400 -17.25 14.59 -12.16
CA ARG A 400 -17.57 13.86 -13.40
C ARG A 400 -16.33 13.55 -14.22
N THR A 401 -16.30 12.41 -14.85
CA THR A 401 -15.24 12.02 -15.79
C THR A 401 -15.31 12.88 -17.05
N LYS A 402 -14.21 13.55 -17.40
CA LYS A 402 -14.07 14.39 -18.60
C LYS A 402 -13.52 13.60 -19.79
N SER A 403 -12.50 12.79 -19.54
CA SER A 403 -11.81 12.05 -20.59
C SER A 403 -11.07 10.84 -20.03
N ILE A 404 -10.72 9.92 -20.91
CA ILE A 404 -9.98 8.70 -20.57
C ILE A 404 -8.86 8.53 -21.60
N LEU A 405 -7.61 8.57 -21.11
CA LEU A 405 -6.42 8.32 -21.93
C LEU A 405 -5.98 6.85 -21.78
N LYS A 406 -5.80 6.17 -22.91
CA LYS A 406 -5.18 4.84 -22.93
C LYS A 406 -3.66 4.97 -23.06
N LEU A 407 -2.91 4.54 -22.06
CA LEU A 407 -1.44 4.47 -22.11
C LEU A 407 -0.93 3.06 -22.37
N ASP A 408 -1.60 2.06 -21.81
CA ASP A 408 -1.22 0.65 -21.89
C ASP A 408 -2.47 -0.27 -21.87
N ASN A 409 -2.25 -1.57 -21.85
CA ASN A 409 -3.27 -2.58 -21.63
C ASN A 409 -3.17 -3.22 -20.24
N GLU A 410 -2.05 -2.99 -19.54
CA GLU A 410 -1.75 -3.55 -18.23
C GLU A 410 -1.79 -2.46 -17.13
N LYS A 411 -1.67 -2.87 -15.88
CA LYS A 411 -1.65 -2.01 -14.69
C LYS A 411 -0.63 -0.86 -14.84
N LEU A 412 -1.07 0.33 -14.47
CA LEU A 412 -0.20 1.48 -14.20
C LEU A 412 0.02 1.62 -12.69
N SER A 413 1.12 2.28 -12.29
CA SER A 413 1.25 2.74 -10.90
C SER A 413 0.23 3.84 -10.60
N ARG A 414 0.09 4.22 -9.32
CA ARG A 414 -0.50 5.51 -9.00
C ARG A 414 0.26 6.63 -9.74
N PRO A 415 -0.38 7.76 -10.07
CA PRO A 415 0.32 8.88 -10.67
C PRO A 415 1.16 9.63 -9.63
N PHE A 416 2.22 10.28 -10.10
CA PHE A 416 3.07 11.18 -9.33
C PHE A 416 3.17 12.50 -10.09
N VAL A 417 3.26 13.62 -9.38
CA VAL A 417 3.43 14.94 -9.99
C VAL A 417 4.71 15.57 -9.48
N LEU A 418 5.54 16.06 -10.40
CA LEU A 418 6.73 16.85 -10.12
C LEU A 418 6.90 17.92 -11.21
N ASP A 419 7.15 19.16 -10.82
CA ASP A 419 7.47 20.29 -11.70
C ASP A 419 6.55 20.39 -12.93
N LYS A 420 5.23 20.39 -12.72
CA LYS A 420 4.18 20.48 -13.76
C LYS A 420 4.07 19.25 -14.68
N TYR A 421 4.71 18.14 -14.34
CA TYR A 421 4.59 16.89 -15.09
C TYR A 421 3.96 15.81 -14.24
N LEU A 422 3.17 14.98 -14.91
CA LEU A 422 2.60 13.77 -14.32
C LEU A 422 3.40 12.55 -14.77
N TYR A 423 3.75 11.70 -13.82
CA TYR A 423 4.52 10.48 -14.05
C TYR A 423 3.71 9.27 -13.67
N VAL A 424 3.75 8.24 -14.52
CA VAL A 424 3.21 6.92 -14.21
C VAL A 424 4.22 5.85 -14.56
N VAL A 425 4.30 4.82 -13.74
CA VAL A 425 5.16 3.66 -13.97
C VAL A 425 4.34 2.57 -14.62
N LYS A 426 4.91 1.96 -15.64
CA LYS A 426 4.47 0.69 -16.20
C LYS A 426 5.60 -0.35 -16.06
N ASP A 427 5.34 -1.57 -16.43
CA ASP A 427 6.25 -2.70 -16.24
C ASP A 427 7.69 -2.53 -16.79
N ASN A 428 7.90 -1.65 -17.76
CA ASN A 428 9.18 -1.48 -18.47
C ASN A 428 9.59 0.00 -18.71
N ALA A 429 8.82 0.94 -18.17
CA ALA A 429 9.14 2.35 -18.33
C ALA A 429 8.38 3.23 -17.32
N ILE A 430 8.93 4.41 -17.05
CA ILE A 430 8.18 5.55 -16.51
C ILE A 430 7.78 6.42 -17.67
N ILE A 431 6.51 6.81 -17.74
CA ILE A 431 5.97 7.74 -18.72
C ILE A 431 5.78 9.09 -18.07
N ARG A 432 6.33 10.15 -18.66
CA ARG A 432 6.08 11.53 -18.28
C ARG A 432 5.05 12.13 -19.23
N LEU A 433 4.09 12.81 -18.65
CA LEU A 433 2.98 13.49 -19.32
C LEU A 433 2.97 14.97 -18.90
N ASP A 434 2.73 15.86 -19.85
CA ASP A 434 2.60 17.32 -19.65
C ASP A 434 1.14 17.76 -19.65
#